data_d266f6bae86dc54313e6810b2cb32141
#
_entry.id   d266f6bae86dc54313e6810b2cb32141
#
_cell.length_a   1.000
_cell.length_b   1.000
_cell.length_c   1.000
_cell.angle_alpha   90.00
_cell.angle_beta   90.00
_cell.angle_gamma   90.00
#
_symmetry.space_group_name_H-M   'P 1'
#
loop_
_entity.id
_entity.type
_entity.pdbx_description
1 polymer ?
#
loop_
_entity_poly.entity_id
_entity_poly.type
_entity_poly.pdbx_seq_one_letter_code
_entity_poly.pdbx_strand_id
1 'polypeptide(L)'
;MKKHLFFIGYMGSGKTSVARALSEKLNLPLLDMDEAISKRFDMPINKVFETFGEERFRDAETELLDEISKLDSPLIVSCGGGVPMRPENRAFLKENGKTILLNASIEEIIRRLNCDSLSNENARPLLNNEIDESHINAMIEKRKAAYEETADFSISTDGLAPEEIALNIIELMH
;
A
#
# COMPACT_ATOMS: atom_id res chain seq x y z
N MET A 1 19.92 10.31 5.19
CA MET A 1 18.89 10.33 6.26
C MET A 1 17.61 9.76 5.69
N LYS A 2 16.99 8.77 6.35
CA LYS A 2 15.71 8.20 5.89
C LYS A 2 14.63 9.30 5.91
N LYS A 3 14.08 9.63 4.74
CA LYS A 3 13.25 10.82 4.57
C LYS A 3 11.76 10.49 4.51
N HIS A 4 11.38 9.37 3.87
CA HIS A 4 10.00 9.06 3.55
C HIS A 4 9.36 8.11 4.55
N LEU A 5 8.01 8.08 4.59
CA LEU A 5 7.23 7.08 5.32
C LEU A 5 6.46 6.24 4.31
N PHE A 6 6.77 4.97 4.24
CA PHE A 6 6.14 4.03 3.32
C PHE A 6 5.14 3.13 4.04
N PHE A 7 3.93 3.06 3.53
CA PHE A 7 2.91 2.13 3.99
C PHE A 7 2.82 0.93 3.06
N ILE A 8 3.05 -0.25 3.60
CA ILE A 8 2.89 -1.53 2.90
C ILE A 8 1.83 -2.39 3.59
N GLY A 9 1.33 -3.39 2.91
CA GLY A 9 0.31 -4.31 3.41
C GLY A 9 -0.62 -4.78 2.30
N TYR A 10 -1.44 -5.76 2.62
CA TYR A 10 -2.40 -6.33 1.67
C TYR A 10 -3.50 -5.31 1.30
N MET A 11 -4.20 -5.55 0.17
CA MET A 11 -5.38 -4.75 -0.17
C MET A 11 -6.41 -4.83 0.96
N GLY A 12 -7.13 -3.73 1.24
CA GLY A 12 -8.08 -3.69 2.36
C GLY A 12 -7.44 -3.54 3.74
N SER A 13 -6.11 -3.47 3.87
CA SER A 13 -5.44 -3.24 5.16
C SER A 13 -5.50 -1.79 5.66
N GLY A 14 -6.03 -0.85 4.85
CA GLY A 14 -6.24 0.54 5.26
C GLY A 14 -5.10 1.51 4.95
N LYS A 15 -4.12 1.14 4.11
CA LYS A 15 -2.93 1.95 3.79
C LYS A 15 -3.26 3.39 3.42
N THR A 16 -4.11 3.59 2.42
CA THR A 16 -4.45 4.92 1.91
C THR A 16 -5.15 5.78 2.97
N SER A 17 -6.07 5.19 3.73
CA SER A 17 -6.81 5.92 4.79
C SER A 17 -5.89 6.35 5.93
N VAL A 18 -5.04 5.44 6.41
CA VAL A 18 -4.07 5.73 7.49
C VAL A 18 -3.00 6.70 7.01
N ALA A 19 -2.48 6.54 5.79
CA ALA A 19 -1.51 7.45 5.20
C ALA A 19 -2.07 8.87 5.06
N ARG A 20 -3.36 9.00 4.71
CA ARG A 20 -4.05 10.30 4.65
C ARG A 20 -4.18 10.93 6.03
N ALA A 21 -4.66 10.18 7.03
CA ALA A 21 -4.77 10.67 8.40
C ALA A 21 -3.42 11.13 8.95
N LEU A 22 -2.35 10.38 8.67
CA LEU A 22 -0.99 10.75 9.08
C LEU A 22 -0.47 11.98 8.33
N SER A 23 -0.75 12.10 7.04
CA SER A 23 -0.40 13.25 6.20
C SER A 23 -0.98 14.54 6.76
N GLU A 24 -2.26 14.52 7.15
CA GLU A 24 -2.93 15.66 7.76
C GLU A 24 -2.31 16.03 9.12
N LYS A 25 -2.03 15.04 9.99
CA LYS A 25 -1.45 15.27 11.32
C LYS A 25 -0.03 15.80 11.27
N LEU A 26 0.80 15.32 10.33
CA LEU A 26 2.20 15.74 10.20
C LEU A 26 2.39 16.90 9.21
N ASN A 27 1.34 17.33 8.52
CA ASN A 27 1.38 18.32 7.44
C ASN A 27 2.45 17.96 6.38
N LEU A 28 2.50 16.66 6.01
CA LEU A 28 3.38 16.14 4.97
C LEU A 28 2.58 15.75 3.73
N PRO A 29 3.13 15.92 2.52
CA PRO A 29 2.45 15.50 1.30
C PRO A 29 2.28 13.98 1.26
N LEU A 30 1.13 13.54 0.69
CA LEU A 30 0.77 12.15 0.48
C LEU A 30 0.88 11.81 -1.01
N LEU A 31 1.47 10.66 -1.31
CA LEU A 31 1.42 10.02 -2.62
C LEU A 31 0.81 8.63 -2.49
N ASP A 32 -0.29 8.39 -3.19
CA ASP A 32 -0.82 7.05 -3.41
C ASP A 32 -0.27 6.51 -4.73
N MET A 33 0.47 5.40 -4.68
CA MET A 33 1.15 4.85 -5.86
C MET A 33 0.16 4.32 -6.90
N ASP A 34 -0.94 3.69 -6.49
CA ASP A 34 -1.96 3.18 -7.40
C ASP A 34 -2.63 4.34 -8.16
N GLU A 35 -2.95 5.43 -7.45
CA GLU A 35 -3.50 6.64 -8.06
C GLU A 35 -2.50 7.31 -9.02
N ALA A 36 -1.24 7.41 -8.63
CA ALA A 36 -0.19 8.00 -9.47
C ALA A 36 0.04 7.19 -10.75
N ILE A 37 0.06 5.86 -10.66
CA ILE A 37 0.20 4.98 -11.82
C ILE A 37 -1.05 5.06 -12.71
N SER A 38 -2.25 5.05 -12.13
CA SER A 38 -3.49 5.22 -12.89
C SER A 38 -3.49 6.54 -13.70
N LYS A 39 -3.06 7.63 -13.10
CA LYS A 39 -2.90 8.92 -13.78
C LYS A 39 -1.84 8.87 -14.89
N ARG A 40 -0.72 8.19 -14.67
CA ARG A 40 0.37 8.05 -15.66
C ARG A 40 -0.11 7.33 -16.93
N PHE A 41 -0.95 6.31 -16.79
CA PHE A 41 -1.50 5.57 -17.91
C PHE A 41 -2.82 6.14 -18.46
N ASP A 42 -3.37 7.17 -17.80
CA ASP A 42 -4.68 7.76 -18.10
C ASP A 42 -5.80 6.70 -18.15
N MET A 43 -5.74 5.73 -17.25
CA MET A 43 -6.73 4.66 -17.14
C MET A 43 -6.73 4.02 -15.75
N PRO A 44 -7.85 3.37 -15.34
CA PRO A 44 -7.92 2.62 -14.09
C PRO A 44 -6.92 1.46 -14.05
N ILE A 45 -6.45 1.09 -12.85
CA ILE A 45 -5.45 0.04 -12.65
C ILE A 45 -5.82 -1.29 -13.29
N ASN A 46 -7.10 -1.72 -13.21
CA ASN A 46 -7.58 -2.93 -13.88
C ASN A 46 -7.33 -2.89 -15.41
N LYS A 47 -7.54 -1.73 -16.03
CA LYS A 47 -7.28 -1.54 -17.47
C LYS A 47 -5.79 -1.51 -17.78
N VAL A 48 -4.95 -1.00 -16.88
CA VAL A 48 -3.49 -1.10 -17.03
C VAL A 48 -3.05 -2.56 -17.09
N PHE A 49 -3.55 -3.41 -16.17
CA PHE A 49 -3.28 -4.85 -16.17
C PHE A 49 -3.78 -5.55 -17.44
N GLU A 50 -5.02 -5.27 -17.86
CA GLU A 50 -5.61 -5.88 -19.06
C GLU A 50 -4.86 -5.48 -20.33
N THR A 51 -4.40 -4.22 -20.43
CA THR A 51 -3.81 -3.66 -21.65
C THR A 51 -2.30 -3.95 -21.75
N PHE A 52 -1.57 -3.80 -20.63
CA PHE A 52 -0.12 -3.84 -20.61
C PHE A 52 0.46 -5.03 -19.84
N GLY A 53 -0.36 -5.76 -19.10
CA GLY A 53 0.05 -6.90 -18.27
C GLY A 53 0.65 -6.50 -16.92
N GLU A 54 0.81 -7.52 -16.06
CA GLU A 54 1.31 -7.32 -14.69
C GLU A 54 2.75 -6.79 -14.68
N GLU A 55 3.61 -7.31 -15.56
CA GLU A 55 5.04 -6.92 -15.59
C GLU A 55 5.22 -5.42 -15.83
N ARG A 56 4.50 -4.84 -16.79
CA ARG A 56 4.56 -3.41 -17.06
C ARG A 56 4.04 -2.57 -15.89
N PHE A 57 3.02 -3.06 -15.18
CA PHE A 57 2.54 -2.42 -13.97
C PHE A 57 3.62 -2.42 -12.87
N ARG A 58 4.31 -3.55 -12.66
CA ARG A 58 5.42 -3.66 -11.71
C ARG A 58 6.61 -2.76 -12.08
N ASP A 59 6.89 -2.61 -13.37
CA ASP A 59 7.90 -1.65 -13.84
C ASP A 59 7.50 -0.22 -13.48
N ALA A 60 6.24 0.15 -13.64
CA ALA A 60 5.75 1.47 -13.27
C ALA A 60 5.83 1.73 -11.76
N GLU A 61 5.62 0.72 -10.91
CA GLU A 61 5.86 0.82 -9.46
C GLU A 61 7.33 1.13 -9.16
N THR A 62 8.25 0.41 -9.79
CA THR A 62 9.70 0.60 -9.61
C THR A 62 10.16 1.97 -10.15
N GLU A 63 9.69 2.38 -11.33
CA GLU A 63 9.96 3.71 -11.91
C GLU A 63 9.50 4.83 -10.99
N LEU A 64 8.32 4.69 -10.39
CA LEU A 64 7.78 5.69 -9.46
C LEU A 64 8.60 5.79 -8.17
N LEU A 65 9.08 4.67 -7.64
CA LEU A 65 10.01 4.67 -6.51
C LEU A 65 11.31 5.42 -6.86
N ASP A 66 11.88 5.20 -8.05
CA ASP A 66 13.08 5.92 -8.51
C ASP A 66 12.84 7.44 -8.61
N GLU A 67 11.64 7.86 -9.02
CA GLU A 67 11.26 9.29 -9.01
C GLU A 67 11.18 9.83 -7.57
N ILE A 68 10.62 9.07 -6.64
CA ILE A 68 10.54 9.43 -5.21
C ILE A 68 11.93 9.62 -4.62
N SER A 69 12.93 8.84 -5.03
CA SER A 69 14.31 8.95 -4.54
C SER A 69 14.93 10.33 -4.79
N LYS A 70 14.48 10.99 -5.84
CA LYS A 70 15.00 12.29 -6.29
C LYS A 70 14.37 13.47 -5.56
N LEU A 71 13.36 13.22 -4.74
CA LEU A 71 12.69 14.25 -3.96
C LEU A 71 13.52 14.60 -2.71
N ASP A 72 13.70 15.88 -2.46
CA ASP A 72 14.44 16.36 -1.29
C ASP A 72 13.56 16.47 -0.03
N SER A 73 12.26 16.59 -0.18
CA SER A 73 11.31 16.77 0.91
C SER A 73 10.73 15.42 1.38
N PRO A 74 10.41 15.29 2.68
CA PRO A 74 9.72 14.11 3.20
C PRO A 74 8.37 13.91 2.53
N LEU A 75 8.00 12.64 2.32
CA LEU A 75 6.77 12.24 1.67
C LEU A 75 6.16 11.04 2.41
N ILE A 76 4.85 11.01 2.53
CA ILE A 76 4.10 9.82 2.94
C ILE A 76 3.65 9.09 1.68
N VAL A 77 3.95 7.80 1.59
CA VAL A 77 3.67 6.98 0.41
C VAL A 77 2.80 5.79 0.78
N SER A 78 1.61 5.72 0.19
CA SER A 78 0.78 4.50 0.21
C SER A 78 1.22 3.60 -0.94
N CYS A 79 1.94 2.53 -0.63
CA CYS A 79 2.47 1.61 -1.64
C CYS A 79 1.39 0.64 -2.15
N GLY A 80 1.47 0.26 -3.42
CA GLY A 80 0.71 -0.87 -3.94
C GLY A 80 1.07 -2.17 -3.22
N GLY A 81 0.11 -3.08 -3.07
CA GLY A 81 0.32 -4.32 -2.30
C GLY A 81 1.40 -5.24 -2.87
N GLY A 82 1.78 -5.08 -4.12
CA GLY A 82 2.83 -5.87 -4.77
C GLY A 82 4.23 -5.23 -4.75
N VAL A 83 4.36 -3.98 -4.32
CA VAL A 83 5.64 -3.25 -4.34
C VAL A 83 6.77 -4.02 -3.67
N PRO A 84 6.62 -4.61 -2.47
CA PRO A 84 7.69 -5.36 -1.82
C PRO A 84 8.01 -6.72 -2.44
N MET A 85 7.29 -7.14 -3.48
CA MET A 85 7.56 -8.45 -4.11
C MET A 85 8.87 -8.43 -4.91
N ARG A 86 9.27 -7.29 -5.44
CA ARG A 86 10.57 -7.13 -6.11
C ARG A 86 11.67 -6.81 -5.12
N PRO A 87 12.82 -7.54 -5.14
CA PRO A 87 13.94 -7.31 -4.22
C PRO A 87 14.50 -5.88 -4.29
N GLU A 88 14.59 -5.30 -5.49
CA GLU A 88 15.04 -3.92 -5.70
C GLU A 88 14.14 -2.90 -5.03
N ASN A 89 12.82 -3.10 -5.04
CA ASN A 89 11.88 -2.23 -4.35
C ASN A 89 12.03 -2.34 -2.83
N ARG A 90 12.26 -3.55 -2.28
CA ARG A 90 12.55 -3.74 -0.85
C ARG A 90 13.81 -3.00 -0.42
N ALA A 91 14.88 -3.12 -1.20
CA ALA A 91 16.12 -2.40 -0.94
C ALA A 91 15.88 -0.88 -0.94
N PHE A 92 15.15 -0.38 -1.94
CA PHE A 92 14.77 1.02 -2.03
C PHE A 92 14.02 1.53 -0.79
N LEU A 93 12.98 0.81 -0.37
CA LEU A 93 12.17 1.18 0.78
C LEU A 93 13.03 1.28 2.06
N LYS A 94 13.90 0.29 2.29
CA LYS A 94 14.82 0.26 3.43
C LYS A 94 15.83 1.42 3.43
N GLU A 95 16.30 1.84 2.28
CA GLU A 95 17.31 2.89 2.14
C GLU A 95 16.72 4.29 2.27
N ASN A 96 15.52 4.51 1.72
CA ASN A 96 14.96 5.85 1.53
C ASN A 96 13.94 6.28 2.59
N GLY A 97 13.48 5.37 3.46
CA GLY A 97 12.49 5.76 4.45
C GLY A 97 12.29 4.77 5.59
N LYS A 98 11.27 5.02 6.37
CA LYS A 98 10.71 4.08 7.34
C LYS A 98 9.51 3.39 6.71
N THR A 99 9.47 2.07 6.82
CA THR A 99 8.42 1.25 6.24
C THR A 99 7.50 0.70 7.33
N ILE A 100 6.23 0.96 7.22
CA ILE A 100 5.18 0.58 8.16
C ILE A 100 4.29 -0.46 7.48
N LEU A 101 4.26 -1.67 8.04
CA LEU A 101 3.36 -2.73 7.62
C LEU A 101 2.03 -2.60 8.34
N LEU A 102 0.96 -2.38 7.58
CA LEU A 102 -0.40 -2.42 8.11
C LEU A 102 -0.99 -3.83 7.91
N ASN A 103 -1.30 -4.48 9.03
CA ASN A 103 -1.94 -5.78 9.07
C ASN A 103 -3.41 -5.64 9.43
N ALA A 104 -4.24 -6.44 8.78
CA ALA A 104 -5.64 -6.65 9.15
C ALA A 104 -5.94 -8.13 9.14
N SER A 105 -6.88 -8.58 9.97
CA SER A 105 -7.39 -9.94 9.91
C SER A 105 -8.08 -10.21 8.58
N ILE A 106 -8.18 -11.46 8.19
CA ILE A 106 -8.84 -11.85 6.93
C ILE A 106 -10.30 -11.40 6.95
N GLU A 107 -10.98 -11.57 8.07
CA GLU A 107 -12.36 -11.14 8.28
C GLU A 107 -12.53 -9.63 8.07
N GLU A 108 -11.61 -8.84 8.60
CA GLU A 108 -11.63 -7.38 8.43
C GLU A 108 -11.31 -6.96 7.00
N ILE A 109 -10.38 -7.63 6.33
CA ILE A 109 -10.09 -7.41 4.91
C ILE A 109 -11.34 -7.69 4.06
N ILE A 110 -11.99 -8.85 4.26
CA ILE A 110 -13.21 -9.21 3.54
C ILE A 110 -14.31 -8.19 3.79
N ARG A 111 -14.52 -7.78 5.04
CA ARG A 111 -15.51 -6.77 5.41
C ARG A 111 -15.27 -5.45 4.66
N ARG A 112 -14.03 -4.97 4.64
CA ARG A 112 -13.66 -3.71 3.95
C ARG A 112 -13.82 -3.82 2.45
N LEU A 113 -13.36 -4.91 1.84
CA LEU A 113 -13.48 -5.14 0.40
C LEU A 113 -14.95 -5.23 -0.05
N ASN A 114 -15.82 -5.84 0.76
CA ASN A 114 -17.26 -5.87 0.50
C ASN A 114 -17.89 -4.48 0.58
N CYS A 115 -17.49 -3.64 1.54
CA CYS A 115 -17.96 -2.27 1.64
C CYS A 115 -17.50 -1.42 0.43
N ASP A 116 -16.25 -1.59 0.00
CA ASP A 116 -15.68 -0.86 -1.14
C ASP A 116 -16.32 -1.27 -2.48
N SER A 117 -16.68 -2.55 -2.64
CA SER A 117 -17.34 -3.05 -3.86
C SER A 117 -18.77 -2.51 -4.06
N LEU A 118 -19.43 -2.14 -2.97
CA LEU A 118 -20.75 -1.49 -3.02
C LEU A 118 -20.67 0.00 -3.41
N SER A 119 -19.48 0.61 -3.31
CA SER A 119 -19.28 2.05 -3.51
C SER A 119 -18.51 2.42 -4.80
N ASN A 120 -17.86 1.48 -5.49
CA ASN A 120 -17.01 1.77 -6.65
C ASN A 120 -17.11 0.73 -7.78
N GLU A 121 -17.47 1.20 -9.00
CA GLU A 121 -17.39 0.41 -10.24
C GLU A 121 -15.96 0.06 -10.68
N ASN A 122 -14.93 0.57 -9.99
CA ASN A 122 -13.51 0.35 -10.24
C ASN A 122 -12.92 -0.77 -9.38
N ALA A 123 -13.63 -1.91 -9.27
CA ALA A 123 -13.16 -3.09 -8.55
C ALA A 123 -11.76 -3.53 -9.05
N ARG A 124 -10.87 -3.80 -8.11
CA ARG A 124 -9.49 -4.23 -8.37
C ARG A 124 -9.44 -5.56 -9.13
N PRO A 125 -8.50 -5.74 -10.10
CA PRO A 125 -8.51 -6.85 -11.05
C PRO A 125 -8.32 -8.25 -10.46
N LEU A 126 -7.97 -8.35 -9.18
CA LEU A 126 -7.71 -9.62 -8.50
C LEU A 126 -8.96 -10.24 -7.84
N LEU A 127 -10.12 -9.59 -7.91
CA LEU A 127 -11.37 -10.04 -7.29
C LEU A 127 -12.43 -10.30 -8.38
N ASN A 128 -12.22 -11.34 -9.20
CA ASN A 128 -13.26 -11.83 -10.08
C ASN A 128 -14.34 -12.57 -9.26
N ASN A 129 -15.46 -11.89 -9.08
CA ASN A 129 -16.81 -12.37 -8.74
C ASN A 129 -17.10 -13.07 -7.40
N GLU A 130 -16.14 -13.54 -6.61
CA GLU A 130 -16.36 -13.96 -5.22
C GLU A 130 -15.10 -13.68 -4.42
N ILE A 131 -15.24 -12.98 -3.30
CA ILE A 131 -14.16 -12.80 -2.33
C ILE A 131 -13.98 -14.13 -1.62
N ASP A 132 -13.08 -14.97 -2.16
CA ASP A 132 -12.74 -16.26 -1.58
C ASP A 132 -11.68 -16.06 -0.50
N GLU A 133 -12.05 -16.35 0.74
CA GLU A 133 -11.17 -16.29 1.91
C GLU A 133 -9.90 -17.12 1.72
N SER A 134 -10.01 -18.31 1.09
CA SER A 134 -8.86 -19.17 0.83
C SER A 134 -7.86 -18.54 -0.14
N HIS A 135 -8.35 -17.84 -1.14
CA HIS A 135 -7.53 -17.10 -2.09
C HIS A 135 -6.82 -15.90 -1.44
N ILE A 136 -7.54 -15.14 -0.61
CA ILE A 136 -6.97 -14.01 0.15
C ILE A 136 -5.87 -14.53 1.08
N ASN A 137 -6.14 -15.61 1.83
CA ASN A 137 -5.17 -16.21 2.73
C ASN A 137 -3.91 -16.67 2.00
N ALA A 138 -4.06 -17.37 0.87
CA ALA A 138 -2.93 -17.82 0.05
C ALA A 138 -2.09 -16.64 -0.47
N MET A 139 -2.72 -15.54 -0.86
CA MET A 139 -1.99 -14.34 -1.29
C MET A 139 -1.28 -13.62 -0.14
N ILE A 140 -1.88 -13.56 1.05
CA ILE A 140 -1.24 -12.99 2.25
C ILE A 140 -0.02 -13.83 2.61
N GLU A 141 -0.15 -15.14 2.71
CA GLU A 141 0.96 -16.05 3.04
C GLU A 141 2.11 -15.95 2.01
N LYS A 142 1.80 -15.86 0.73
CA LYS A 142 2.80 -15.68 -0.33
C LYS A 142 3.61 -14.38 -0.17
N ARG A 143 3.00 -13.33 0.37
CA ARG A 143 3.62 -11.99 0.49
C ARG A 143 4.21 -11.74 1.87
N LYS A 144 3.84 -12.51 2.87
CA LYS A 144 4.17 -12.31 4.28
C LYS A 144 5.66 -12.10 4.52
N ALA A 145 6.49 -13.02 4.03
CA ALA A 145 7.94 -12.94 4.20
C ALA A 145 8.54 -11.65 3.63
N ALA A 146 8.09 -11.21 2.45
CA ALA A 146 8.56 -9.96 1.84
C ALA A 146 8.10 -8.72 2.63
N TYR A 147 6.88 -8.74 3.16
CA TYR A 147 6.38 -7.66 4.00
C TYR A 147 7.16 -7.55 5.32
N GLU A 148 7.34 -8.68 6.03
CA GLU A 148 8.08 -8.74 7.30
C GLU A 148 9.55 -8.36 7.12
N GLU A 149 10.19 -8.82 6.04
CA GLU A 149 11.55 -8.41 5.70
C GLU A 149 11.70 -6.90 5.47
N THR A 150 10.67 -6.27 4.88
CA THR A 150 10.73 -4.86 4.45
C THR A 150 10.37 -3.89 5.58
N ALA A 151 9.50 -4.29 6.49
CA ALA A 151 8.92 -3.41 7.50
C ALA A 151 9.89 -3.08 8.63
N ASP A 152 9.96 -1.80 9.00
CA ASP A 152 10.57 -1.35 10.27
C ASP A 152 9.60 -1.54 11.46
N PHE A 153 8.28 -1.38 11.20
CA PHE A 153 7.20 -1.52 12.18
C PHE A 153 6.01 -2.26 11.57
N SER A 154 5.27 -2.96 12.44
CA SER A 154 4.02 -3.65 12.05
C SER A 154 2.90 -3.24 13.01
N ILE A 155 1.75 -2.85 12.46
CA ILE A 155 0.60 -2.37 13.23
C ILE A 155 -0.67 -3.07 12.74
N SER A 156 -1.46 -3.60 13.69
CA SER A 156 -2.80 -4.08 13.39
C SER A 156 -3.76 -2.92 13.20
N THR A 157 -4.63 -3.04 12.21
CA THR A 157 -5.66 -2.03 11.91
C THR A 157 -7.06 -2.48 12.31
N ASP A 158 -7.19 -3.67 12.91
CA ASP A 158 -8.48 -4.22 13.30
C ASP A 158 -9.12 -3.39 14.42
N GLY A 159 -10.36 -2.98 14.20
CA GLY A 159 -11.15 -2.27 15.19
C GLY A 159 -10.70 -0.84 15.50
N LEU A 160 -9.71 -0.31 14.80
CA LEU A 160 -9.19 1.05 15.00
C LEU A 160 -9.56 1.96 13.84
N ALA A 161 -9.85 3.24 14.15
CA ALA A 161 -10.01 4.27 13.15
C ALA A 161 -8.64 4.69 12.56
N PRO A 162 -8.58 5.14 11.30
CA PRO A 162 -7.33 5.59 10.67
C PRO A 162 -6.58 6.65 11.48
N GLU A 163 -7.30 7.55 12.16
CA GLU A 163 -6.77 8.62 12.99
C GLU A 163 -6.09 8.09 14.26
N GLU A 164 -6.64 7.03 14.86
CA GLU A 164 -6.06 6.35 16.03
C GLU A 164 -4.78 5.62 15.63
N ILE A 165 -4.80 4.93 14.49
CA ILE A 165 -3.60 4.26 13.94
C ILE A 165 -2.51 5.28 13.65
N ALA A 166 -2.87 6.44 13.06
CA ALA A 166 -1.92 7.51 12.78
C ALA A 166 -1.27 8.06 14.06
N LEU A 167 -2.01 8.18 15.16
CA LEU A 167 -1.46 8.58 16.47
C LEU A 167 -0.49 7.54 17.02
N ASN A 168 -0.86 6.25 16.96
CA ASN A 168 0.04 5.17 17.39
C ASN A 168 1.34 5.15 16.58
N ILE A 169 1.29 5.44 15.28
CA ILE A 169 2.48 5.56 14.43
C ILE A 169 3.38 6.71 14.89
N ILE A 170 2.80 7.86 15.20
CA ILE A 170 3.55 9.02 15.69
C ILE A 170 4.28 8.67 17.00
N GLU A 171 3.60 8.00 17.93
CA GLU A 171 4.20 7.56 19.19
C GLU A 171 5.35 6.56 18.98
N LEU A 172 5.24 5.65 18.03
CA LEU A 172 6.29 4.67 17.68
C LEU A 172 7.53 5.30 17.03
N MET A 173 7.39 6.49 16.44
CA MET A 173 8.50 7.18 15.78
C MET A 173 9.32 8.06 16.73
N HIS A 174 8.81 8.32 17.93
CA HIS A 174 9.48 9.09 18.98
C HIS A 174 10.22 8.21 19.96
#